data_624246edecf64ab9aa023af57f5a83b4
#
_entry.id   624246edecf64ab9aa023af57f5a83b4
#
_cell.length_a   1.000
_cell.length_b   1.000
_cell.length_c   1.000
_cell.angle_alpha   90.00
_cell.angle_beta   90.00
_cell.angle_gamma   90.00
#
_symmetry.space_group_name_H-M   'P 1'
#
loop_
_entity.id
_entity.type
_entity.pdbx_description
1 polymer ?
#
loop_
_entity_poly.entity_id
_entity_poly.type
_entity_poly.pdbx_seq_one_letter_code
_entity_poly.pdbx_strand_id
1 'polypeptide(L)'
;MTAATRRVLEMLVRVLAWIGAHPDDDPGFQVLVTRLRTVVTRMTHVVDEQRGGHVATRAARVRKRELRQLMLHGPIANLARIAALISGEQSELKAALTFRPTADSMLAFLRAARTVLVAGQANLEVLVQHGLSAPVLTQFGAWLDEFEQMMASGAAGRAVHTAATRELEALTKEGGAIVRAMDARVRLRFQDDRQATEQWVSTRTVLGVPEKGKDDTAQGGTPAAGGDVRPAA
;
A
#
# COMPACT_ATOMS: atom_id res chain seq x y z
N MET A 1 -4.62 -5.23 -3.40
CA MET A 1 -5.70 -6.23 -3.17
C MET A 1 -5.12 -7.50 -2.58
N THR A 2 -5.73 -8.07 -1.54
CA THR A 2 -5.32 -9.36 -0.96
C THR A 2 -5.74 -10.53 -1.85
N ALA A 3 -5.08 -11.69 -1.69
CA ALA A 3 -5.48 -12.91 -2.41
C ALA A 3 -6.93 -13.34 -2.06
N ALA A 4 -7.33 -13.16 -0.80
CA ALA A 4 -8.70 -13.45 -0.36
C ALA A 4 -9.74 -12.57 -1.07
N THR A 5 -9.52 -11.25 -1.10
CA THR A 5 -10.40 -10.29 -1.78
C THR A 5 -10.54 -10.61 -3.28
N ARG A 6 -9.41 -10.95 -3.93
CA ARG A 6 -9.43 -11.34 -5.36
C ARG A 6 -10.29 -12.58 -5.61
N ARG A 7 -10.13 -13.62 -4.82
CA ARG A 7 -10.92 -14.86 -4.94
C ARG A 7 -12.42 -14.60 -4.76
N VAL A 8 -12.78 -13.71 -3.81
CA VAL A 8 -14.19 -13.33 -3.63
C VAL A 8 -14.69 -12.57 -4.85
N LEU A 9 -13.95 -11.59 -5.38
CA LEU A 9 -14.36 -10.89 -6.60
C LEU A 9 -14.55 -11.86 -7.78
N GLU A 10 -13.63 -12.80 -7.97
CA GLU A 10 -13.74 -13.83 -9.00
C GLU A 10 -15.00 -14.71 -8.80
N MET A 11 -15.33 -15.05 -7.56
CA MET A 11 -16.56 -15.76 -7.22
C MET A 11 -17.81 -14.92 -7.56
N LEU A 12 -17.84 -13.64 -7.17
CA LEU A 12 -18.97 -12.76 -7.48
C LEU A 12 -19.19 -12.60 -9.00
N VAL A 13 -18.11 -12.51 -9.78
CA VAL A 13 -18.19 -12.47 -11.26
C VAL A 13 -18.76 -13.77 -11.82
N ARG A 14 -18.32 -14.94 -11.32
CA ARG A 14 -18.91 -16.23 -11.76
C ARG A 14 -20.38 -16.33 -11.39
N VAL A 15 -20.77 -15.86 -10.21
CA VAL A 15 -22.19 -15.80 -9.78
C VAL A 15 -23.01 -14.97 -10.74
N LEU A 16 -22.55 -13.79 -11.13
CA LEU A 16 -23.25 -12.95 -12.13
C LEU A 16 -23.35 -13.62 -13.50
N ALA A 17 -22.31 -14.32 -13.94
CA ALA A 17 -22.32 -15.06 -15.19
C ALA A 17 -23.34 -16.22 -15.14
N TRP A 18 -23.39 -16.97 -14.05
CA TRP A 18 -24.35 -18.06 -13.85
C TRP A 18 -25.80 -17.54 -13.86
N ILE A 19 -26.06 -16.43 -13.13
CA ILE A 19 -27.38 -15.78 -13.13
C ILE A 19 -27.77 -15.30 -14.54
N GLY A 20 -26.83 -14.78 -15.31
CA GLY A 20 -27.08 -14.38 -16.70
C GLY A 20 -27.50 -15.56 -17.62
N ALA A 21 -26.98 -16.77 -17.34
CA ALA A 21 -27.37 -17.99 -18.05
C ALA A 21 -28.71 -18.59 -17.54
N HIS A 22 -29.15 -18.20 -16.34
CA HIS A 22 -30.37 -18.68 -15.69
C HIS A 22 -31.26 -17.51 -15.25
N PRO A 23 -31.80 -16.71 -16.17
CA PRO A 23 -32.56 -15.51 -15.84
C PRO A 23 -33.79 -15.83 -14.97
N ASP A 24 -34.07 -14.95 -14.00
CA ASP A 24 -35.20 -15.03 -13.09
C ASP A 24 -35.88 -13.66 -13.08
N ASP A 25 -37.16 -13.62 -13.47
CA ASP A 25 -37.93 -12.38 -13.59
C ASP A 25 -38.56 -11.93 -12.27
N ASP A 26 -38.30 -12.65 -11.16
CA ASP A 26 -38.77 -12.24 -9.84
C ASP A 26 -38.19 -10.88 -9.45
N PRO A 27 -39.05 -9.88 -9.16
CA PRO A 27 -38.59 -8.52 -8.87
C PRO A 27 -37.65 -8.45 -7.67
N GLY A 28 -37.89 -9.27 -6.62
CA GLY A 28 -37.04 -9.29 -5.42
C GLY A 28 -35.66 -9.86 -5.73
N PHE A 29 -35.59 -10.88 -6.59
CA PHE A 29 -34.31 -11.45 -7.06
C PHE A 29 -33.54 -10.45 -7.93
N GLN A 30 -34.23 -9.72 -8.81
CA GLN A 30 -33.62 -8.71 -9.67
C GLN A 30 -33.01 -7.54 -8.88
N VAL A 31 -33.58 -7.18 -7.73
CA VAL A 31 -32.97 -6.20 -6.81
C VAL A 31 -31.62 -6.71 -6.28
N LEU A 32 -31.54 -8.00 -5.89
CA LEU A 32 -30.27 -8.59 -5.43
C LEU A 32 -29.24 -8.66 -6.57
N VAL A 33 -29.66 -9.01 -7.81
CA VAL A 33 -28.79 -9.02 -9.00
C VAL A 33 -28.22 -7.63 -9.28
N THR A 34 -29.05 -6.61 -9.23
CA THR A 34 -28.64 -5.22 -9.44
C THR A 34 -27.64 -4.78 -8.39
N ARG A 35 -27.90 -5.07 -7.11
CA ARG A 35 -26.98 -4.78 -6.02
C ARG A 35 -25.64 -5.51 -6.20
N LEU A 36 -25.68 -6.78 -6.59
CA LEU A 36 -24.46 -7.56 -6.83
C LEU A 36 -23.63 -6.98 -7.97
N ARG A 37 -24.27 -6.55 -9.09
CA ARG A 37 -23.59 -5.85 -10.18
C ARG A 37 -22.90 -4.56 -9.70
N THR A 38 -23.61 -3.77 -8.90
CA THR A 38 -23.05 -2.53 -8.32
C THR A 38 -21.83 -2.83 -7.46
N VAL A 39 -21.90 -3.84 -6.59
CA VAL A 39 -20.76 -4.27 -5.76
C VAL A 39 -19.57 -4.70 -6.62
N VAL A 40 -19.78 -5.53 -7.64
CA VAL A 40 -18.69 -6.00 -8.52
C VAL A 40 -18.07 -4.83 -9.28
N THR A 41 -18.87 -3.94 -9.85
CA THR A 41 -18.38 -2.75 -10.56
C THR A 41 -17.56 -1.87 -9.62
N ARG A 42 -18.07 -1.61 -8.40
CA ARG A 42 -17.33 -0.79 -7.42
C ARG A 42 -16.04 -1.46 -6.95
N MET A 43 -16.05 -2.78 -6.71
CA MET A 43 -14.84 -3.51 -6.35
C MET A 43 -13.76 -3.39 -7.43
N THR A 44 -14.14 -3.51 -8.70
CA THR A 44 -13.20 -3.37 -9.82
C THR A 44 -12.58 -1.98 -9.85
N HIS A 45 -13.39 -0.93 -9.71
CA HIS A 45 -12.91 0.45 -9.66
C HIS A 45 -11.95 0.70 -8.49
N VAL A 46 -12.31 0.23 -7.28
CA VAL A 46 -11.48 0.40 -6.08
C VAL A 46 -10.15 -0.38 -6.18
N VAL A 47 -10.11 -1.51 -6.89
CA VAL A 47 -8.86 -2.22 -7.20
C VAL A 47 -7.92 -1.35 -8.03
N ASP A 48 -8.44 -0.64 -9.02
CA ASP A 48 -7.63 0.25 -9.86
C ASP A 48 -7.15 1.48 -9.08
N GLU A 49 -8.00 2.08 -8.23
CA GLU A 49 -7.60 3.14 -7.30
C GLU A 49 -6.49 2.70 -6.35
N GLN A 50 -6.61 1.49 -5.76
CA GLN A 50 -5.58 0.92 -4.88
C GLN A 50 -4.25 0.76 -5.61
N ARG A 51 -4.28 0.28 -6.85
CA ARG A 51 -3.09 0.11 -7.70
C ARG A 51 -2.45 1.47 -8.01
N GLY A 52 -3.24 2.47 -8.39
CA GLY A 52 -2.79 3.84 -8.63
C GLY A 52 -2.10 4.45 -7.41
N GLY A 53 -2.70 4.34 -6.22
CA GLY A 53 -2.12 4.81 -4.97
C GLY A 53 -0.78 4.13 -4.62
N HIS A 54 -0.64 2.85 -4.90
CA HIS A 54 0.61 2.11 -4.71
C HIS A 54 1.71 2.58 -5.67
N VAL A 55 1.39 2.78 -6.96
CA VAL A 55 2.32 3.27 -7.98
C VAL A 55 2.82 4.66 -7.62
N ALA A 56 1.91 5.59 -7.27
CA ALA A 56 2.26 6.95 -6.86
C ALA A 56 3.19 6.96 -5.62
N THR A 57 2.89 6.14 -4.61
CA THR A 57 3.74 6.01 -3.42
C THR A 57 5.14 5.52 -3.76
N ARG A 58 5.25 4.54 -4.67
CA ARG A 58 6.55 3.99 -5.10
C ARG A 58 7.36 5.03 -5.88
N ALA A 59 6.74 5.71 -6.84
CA ALA A 59 7.39 6.75 -7.63
C ALA A 59 7.91 7.88 -6.73
N ALA A 60 7.08 8.40 -5.82
CA ALA A 60 7.47 9.42 -4.86
C ALA A 60 8.63 8.98 -3.95
N ARG A 61 8.70 7.70 -3.56
CA ARG A 61 9.81 7.15 -2.77
C ARG A 61 11.11 7.14 -3.54
N VAL A 62 11.09 6.70 -4.79
CA VAL A 62 12.29 6.68 -5.66
C VAL A 62 12.78 8.11 -5.86
N ARG A 63 11.90 9.02 -6.30
CA ARG A 63 12.27 10.40 -6.58
C ARG A 63 12.83 11.14 -5.36
N LYS A 64 12.28 10.94 -4.17
CA LYS A 64 12.83 11.50 -2.93
C LYS A 64 14.26 11.03 -2.63
N ARG A 65 14.57 9.76 -2.90
CA ARG A 65 15.94 9.25 -2.71
C ARG A 65 16.91 9.90 -3.68
N GLU A 66 16.53 10.02 -4.95
CA GLU A 66 17.33 10.70 -5.96
C GLU A 66 17.61 12.16 -5.58
N LEU A 67 16.56 12.91 -5.25
CA LEU A 67 16.69 14.31 -4.82
C LEU A 67 17.59 14.46 -3.58
N ARG A 68 17.43 13.55 -2.59
CA ARG A 68 18.31 13.55 -1.41
C ARG A 68 19.77 13.37 -1.78
N GLN A 69 20.08 12.45 -2.70
CA GLN A 69 21.46 12.24 -3.17
C GLN A 69 21.99 13.42 -3.95
N LEU A 70 21.20 13.99 -4.86
CA LEU A 70 21.57 15.19 -5.62
C LEU A 70 21.90 16.36 -4.69
N MET A 71 21.08 16.60 -3.66
CA MET A 71 21.29 17.67 -2.70
C MET A 71 22.53 17.42 -1.82
N LEU A 72 22.74 16.20 -1.35
CA LEU A 72 23.89 15.85 -0.50
C LEU A 72 25.22 15.98 -1.24
N HIS A 73 25.30 15.44 -2.45
CA HIS A 73 26.55 15.45 -3.23
C HIS A 73 26.77 16.75 -4.03
N GLY A 74 25.74 17.53 -4.23
CA GLY A 74 25.77 18.82 -4.93
C GLY A 74 25.89 20.01 -3.96
N PRO A 75 24.76 20.76 -3.77
CA PRO A 75 24.81 22.03 -3.04
C PRO A 75 25.25 21.90 -1.58
N ILE A 76 24.80 20.88 -0.85
CA ILE A 76 25.18 20.70 0.57
C ILE A 76 26.69 20.45 0.71
N ALA A 77 27.25 19.56 -0.12
CA ALA A 77 28.68 19.30 -0.12
C ALA A 77 29.51 20.55 -0.54
N ASN A 78 29.01 21.32 -1.50
CA ASN A 78 29.67 22.54 -1.95
C ASN A 78 29.68 23.62 -0.86
N LEU A 79 28.52 23.87 -0.23
CA LEU A 79 28.42 24.80 0.90
C LEU A 79 29.30 24.38 2.07
N ALA A 80 29.37 23.08 2.39
CA ALA A 80 30.24 22.57 3.45
C ALA A 80 31.73 22.80 3.15
N ARG A 81 32.17 22.66 1.88
CA ARG A 81 33.56 22.96 1.48
C ARG A 81 33.87 24.46 1.61
N ILE A 82 32.97 25.33 1.15
CA ILE A 82 33.14 26.78 1.29
C ILE A 82 33.15 27.18 2.77
N ALA A 83 32.22 26.65 3.57
CA ALA A 83 32.20 26.86 5.02
C ALA A 83 33.49 26.45 5.72
N ALA A 84 34.18 25.42 5.23
CA ALA A 84 35.50 25.03 5.75
C ALA A 84 36.59 26.06 5.38
N LEU A 85 36.54 26.69 4.21
CA LEU A 85 37.50 27.69 3.78
C LEU A 85 37.36 28.98 4.59
N ILE A 86 36.15 29.44 4.89
CA ILE A 86 35.89 30.70 5.63
C ILE A 86 35.96 30.54 7.15
N SER A 87 36.26 29.38 7.66
CA SER A 87 36.16 29.00 9.07
C SER A 87 37.07 29.81 10.03
N GLY A 88 38.10 30.46 9.52
CA GLY A 88 38.99 31.29 10.34
C GLY A 88 38.43 32.65 10.70
N GLU A 89 37.55 33.20 9.85
CA GLU A 89 37.03 34.57 9.97
C GLU A 89 35.59 34.68 10.40
N GLN A 90 34.76 33.65 10.10
CA GLN A 90 33.32 33.69 10.30
C GLN A 90 32.79 32.36 10.85
N SER A 91 33.04 32.11 12.14
CA SER A 91 32.63 30.87 12.82
C SER A 91 31.09 30.66 12.82
N GLU A 92 30.31 31.75 12.92
CA GLU A 92 28.84 31.70 12.91
C GLU A 92 28.28 31.25 11.55
N LEU A 93 28.84 31.79 10.46
CA LEU A 93 28.43 31.40 9.10
C LEU A 93 28.77 29.92 8.84
N LYS A 94 29.93 29.45 9.28
CA LYS A 94 30.30 28.03 9.23
C LYS A 94 29.27 27.15 9.97
N ALA A 95 28.86 27.56 11.17
CA ALA A 95 27.86 26.81 11.95
C ALA A 95 26.51 26.78 11.22
N ALA A 96 26.07 27.90 10.66
CA ALA A 96 24.80 28.03 9.91
C ALA A 96 24.77 27.21 8.60
N LEU A 97 25.92 27.08 7.91
CA LEU A 97 26.06 26.29 6.68
C LEU A 97 26.33 24.80 6.95
N THR A 98 26.52 24.40 8.19
CA THR A 98 26.75 22.99 8.54
C THR A 98 25.45 22.22 8.50
N PHE A 99 25.34 21.25 7.59
CA PHE A 99 24.19 20.38 7.48
C PHE A 99 24.16 19.35 8.62
N ARG A 100 23.20 19.47 9.55
CA ARG A 100 23.04 18.60 10.73
C ARG A 100 21.57 18.25 10.91
N PRO A 101 21.06 17.17 10.29
CA PRO A 101 19.71 16.70 10.57
C PRO A 101 19.60 16.14 11.98
N THR A 102 18.54 16.50 12.69
CA THR A 102 18.31 16.08 14.10
C THR A 102 17.90 14.61 14.24
N ALA A 103 17.51 13.97 13.14
CA ALA A 103 17.14 12.57 13.08
C ALA A 103 17.32 12.02 11.66
N ASP A 104 17.43 10.70 11.50
CA ASP A 104 17.43 10.05 10.18
C ASP A 104 16.01 9.90 9.62
N SER A 105 15.36 11.02 9.40
CA SER A 105 14.04 11.08 8.79
C SER A 105 14.03 12.05 7.61
N MET A 106 13.13 11.83 6.65
CA MET A 106 12.99 12.73 5.50
C MET A 106 12.57 14.15 5.91
N LEU A 107 11.77 14.26 6.97
CA LEU A 107 11.36 15.56 7.49
C LEU A 107 12.52 16.30 8.18
N ALA A 108 13.33 15.60 8.97
CA ALA A 108 14.52 16.19 9.60
C ALA A 108 15.55 16.61 8.53
N PHE A 109 15.75 15.80 7.51
CA PHE A 109 16.55 16.13 6.33
C PHE A 109 16.06 17.43 5.68
N LEU A 110 14.76 17.51 5.34
CA LEU A 110 14.17 18.68 4.69
C LEU A 110 14.38 19.96 5.53
N ARG A 111 14.10 19.89 6.82
CA ARG A 111 14.27 21.03 7.74
C ARG A 111 15.71 21.49 7.80
N ALA A 112 16.67 20.58 8.00
CA ALA A 112 18.09 20.92 8.04
C ALA A 112 18.57 21.51 6.70
N ALA A 113 18.12 20.95 5.58
CA ALA A 113 18.48 21.45 4.26
C ALA A 113 17.88 22.84 3.96
N ARG A 114 16.64 23.09 4.40
CA ARG A 114 16.03 24.45 4.33
C ARG A 114 16.81 25.46 5.18
N THR A 115 17.24 25.12 6.38
CA THR A 115 18.07 25.98 7.22
C THR A 115 19.36 26.35 6.52
N VAL A 116 20.05 25.39 5.93
CA VAL A 116 21.30 25.64 5.15
C VAL A 116 21.04 26.51 3.92
N LEU A 117 19.92 26.29 3.20
CA LEU A 117 19.56 27.13 2.06
C LEU A 117 19.33 28.59 2.47
N VAL A 118 18.56 28.83 3.55
CA VAL A 118 18.28 30.18 4.06
C VAL A 118 19.56 30.88 4.48
N ALA A 119 20.45 30.18 5.21
CA ALA A 119 21.74 30.72 5.58
C ALA A 119 22.62 31.05 4.35
N GLY A 120 22.60 30.18 3.35
CA GLY A 120 23.31 30.42 2.08
C GLY A 120 22.77 31.61 1.30
N GLN A 121 21.46 31.78 1.24
CA GLN A 121 20.82 32.92 0.58
C GLN A 121 21.13 34.25 1.30
N ALA A 122 21.09 34.25 2.64
CA ALA A 122 21.40 35.44 3.45
C ALA A 122 22.85 35.89 3.32
N ASN A 123 23.76 35.00 2.93
CA ASN A 123 25.21 35.28 2.81
C ASN A 123 25.73 35.05 1.40
N LEU A 124 24.86 35.23 0.38
CA LEU A 124 25.19 34.93 -1.02
C LEU A 124 26.45 35.63 -1.51
N GLU A 125 26.60 36.93 -1.20
CA GLU A 125 27.75 37.72 -1.64
C GLU A 125 29.08 37.15 -1.14
N VAL A 126 29.15 36.81 0.14
CA VAL A 126 30.33 36.19 0.75
C VAL A 126 30.63 34.84 0.09
N LEU A 127 29.59 34.03 -0.11
CA LEU A 127 29.75 32.72 -0.72
C LEU A 127 30.21 32.77 -2.18
N VAL A 128 29.76 33.77 -2.94
CA VAL A 128 30.19 34.01 -4.32
C VAL A 128 31.68 34.41 -4.35
N GLN A 129 32.13 35.25 -3.41
CA GLN A 129 33.56 35.62 -3.28
C GLN A 129 34.44 34.39 -3.02
N HIS A 130 33.88 33.37 -2.37
CA HIS A 130 34.56 32.09 -2.12
C HIS A 130 34.23 30.98 -3.13
N GLY A 131 33.73 31.37 -4.31
CA GLY A 131 33.58 30.47 -5.48
C GLY A 131 32.23 29.76 -5.58
N LEU A 132 31.19 30.16 -4.81
CA LEU A 132 29.85 29.65 -5.03
C LEU A 132 29.24 30.25 -6.29
N SER A 133 28.68 29.40 -7.15
CA SER A 133 27.84 29.88 -8.26
C SER A 133 26.42 30.17 -7.76
N ALA A 134 25.90 31.40 -7.96
CA ALA A 134 24.56 31.78 -7.50
C ALA A 134 23.43 30.83 -7.96
N PRO A 135 23.42 30.31 -9.19
CA PRO A 135 22.42 29.34 -9.64
C PRO A 135 22.34 28.06 -8.77
N VAL A 136 23.41 27.70 -8.04
CA VAL A 136 23.41 26.50 -7.17
C VAL A 136 22.38 26.62 -6.06
N LEU A 137 22.22 27.81 -5.44
CA LEU A 137 21.21 27.99 -4.39
C LEU A 137 19.78 28.00 -4.96
N THR A 138 19.59 28.55 -6.14
CA THR A 138 18.30 28.51 -6.84
C THR A 138 17.90 27.07 -7.14
N GLN A 139 18.82 26.29 -7.70
CA GLN A 139 18.60 24.88 -7.98
C GLN A 139 18.36 24.06 -6.69
N PHE A 140 19.09 24.37 -5.63
CA PHE A 140 18.89 23.75 -4.33
C PHE A 140 17.49 24.02 -3.79
N GLY A 141 16.99 25.25 -3.89
CA GLY A 141 15.62 25.60 -3.53
C GLY A 141 14.59 24.80 -4.32
N ALA A 142 14.74 24.74 -5.64
CA ALA A 142 13.85 23.99 -6.52
C ALA A 142 13.82 22.47 -6.17
N TRP A 143 14.95 21.86 -5.85
CA TRP A 143 15.00 20.45 -5.41
C TRP A 143 14.34 20.23 -4.04
N LEU A 144 14.44 21.20 -3.13
CA LEU A 144 13.75 21.13 -1.84
C LEU A 144 12.22 21.22 -2.00
N ASP A 145 11.74 22.09 -2.89
CA ASP A 145 10.32 22.22 -3.21
C ASP A 145 9.78 20.93 -3.84
N GLU A 146 10.51 20.38 -4.81
CA GLU A 146 10.16 19.09 -5.41
C GLU A 146 10.18 17.95 -4.39
N PHE A 147 11.17 17.93 -3.47
CA PHE A 147 11.24 16.92 -2.41
C PHE A 147 10.02 17.00 -1.48
N GLU A 148 9.58 18.19 -1.12
CA GLU A 148 8.37 18.39 -0.31
C GLU A 148 7.11 17.94 -1.03
N GLN A 149 6.97 18.26 -2.33
CA GLN A 149 5.87 17.75 -3.16
C GLN A 149 5.86 16.21 -3.21
N MET A 150 7.03 15.57 -3.34
CA MET A 150 7.12 14.12 -3.31
C MET A 150 6.78 13.52 -1.93
N MET A 151 7.02 14.25 -0.85
CA MET A 151 6.57 13.85 0.49
C MET A 151 5.03 13.88 0.58
N ALA A 152 4.39 14.93 0.11
CA ALA A 152 2.94 15.08 0.08
C ALA A 152 2.28 14.02 -0.82
N SER A 153 2.79 13.84 -2.05
CA SER A 153 2.29 12.83 -3.00
C SER A 153 2.40 11.40 -2.44
N GLY A 154 3.50 11.08 -1.78
CA GLY A 154 3.68 9.80 -1.13
C GLY A 154 2.72 9.57 0.05
N ALA A 155 2.36 10.62 0.79
CA ALA A 155 1.37 10.56 1.85
C ALA A 155 -0.05 10.37 1.28
N ALA A 156 -0.41 11.14 0.26
CA ALA A 156 -1.68 11.03 -0.45
C ALA A 156 -1.88 9.62 -1.04
N GLY A 157 -0.86 9.08 -1.74
CA GLY A 157 -0.93 7.73 -2.30
C GLY A 157 -1.14 6.65 -1.24
N ARG A 158 -0.53 6.78 -0.05
CA ARG A 158 -0.78 5.85 1.08
C ARG A 158 -2.21 5.97 1.62
N ALA A 159 -2.74 7.19 1.73
CA ALA A 159 -4.11 7.42 2.17
C ALA A 159 -5.12 6.75 1.22
N VAL A 160 -4.96 6.96 -0.10
CA VAL A 160 -5.77 6.31 -1.14
C VAL A 160 -5.68 4.78 -1.03
N HIS A 161 -4.48 4.22 -0.93
CA HIS A 161 -4.30 2.77 -0.79
C HIS A 161 -4.98 2.21 0.45
N THR A 162 -4.90 2.91 1.59
CA THR A 162 -5.51 2.48 2.86
C THR A 162 -7.04 2.55 2.79
N ALA A 163 -7.59 3.65 2.24
CA ALA A 163 -9.03 3.81 2.05
C ALA A 163 -9.59 2.71 1.13
N ALA A 164 -8.95 2.49 -0.02
CA ALA A 164 -9.31 1.45 -0.98
C ALA A 164 -9.28 0.04 -0.35
N THR A 165 -8.31 -0.24 0.52
CA THR A 165 -8.24 -1.54 1.21
C THR A 165 -9.44 -1.76 2.12
N ARG A 166 -9.81 -0.77 2.93
CA ARG A 166 -10.98 -0.83 3.81
C ARG A 166 -12.29 -0.98 3.04
N GLU A 167 -12.41 -0.24 1.94
CA GLU A 167 -13.60 -0.31 1.07
C GLU A 167 -13.73 -1.68 0.42
N LEU A 168 -12.64 -2.27 -0.08
CA LEU A 168 -12.64 -3.63 -0.62
C LEU A 168 -13.07 -4.68 0.41
N GLU A 169 -12.67 -4.53 1.67
CA GLU A 169 -13.11 -5.40 2.76
C GLU A 169 -14.62 -5.29 3.01
N ALA A 170 -15.17 -4.08 3.00
CA ALA A 170 -16.60 -3.84 3.16
C ALA A 170 -17.40 -4.44 1.98
N LEU A 171 -16.99 -4.16 0.74
CA LEU A 171 -17.62 -4.69 -0.47
C LEU A 171 -17.54 -6.22 -0.55
N THR A 172 -16.43 -6.82 -0.08
CA THR A 172 -16.28 -8.28 0.02
C THR A 172 -17.33 -8.90 0.94
N LYS A 173 -17.58 -8.29 2.11
CA LYS A 173 -18.60 -8.73 3.05
C LYS A 173 -20.01 -8.54 2.48
N GLU A 174 -20.27 -7.40 1.85
CA GLU A 174 -21.56 -7.10 1.22
C GLU A 174 -21.88 -8.08 0.07
N GLY A 175 -20.94 -8.30 -0.86
CA GLY A 175 -21.11 -9.25 -1.96
C GLY A 175 -21.38 -10.67 -1.45
N GLY A 176 -20.66 -11.11 -0.44
CA GLY A 176 -20.90 -12.41 0.20
C GLY A 176 -22.28 -12.50 0.87
N ALA A 177 -22.78 -11.41 1.47
CA ALA A 177 -24.14 -11.38 2.05
C ALA A 177 -25.23 -11.46 0.98
N ILE A 178 -25.04 -10.74 -0.14
CA ILE A 178 -25.96 -10.77 -1.28
C ILE A 178 -26.04 -12.20 -1.85
N VAL A 179 -24.90 -12.86 -2.09
CA VAL A 179 -24.88 -14.23 -2.60
C VAL A 179 -25.56 -15.22 -1.64
N ARG A 180 -25.38 -15.06 -0.34
CA ARG A 180 -26.13 -15.87 0.65
C ARG A 180 -27.63 -15.62 0.60
N ALA A 181 -28.09 -14.38 0.41
CA ALA A 181 -29.50 -14.06 0.25
C ALA A 181 -30.08 -14.70 -1.03
N MET A 182 -29.31 -14.73 -2.11
CA MET A 182 -29.70 -15.39 -3.37
C MET A 182 -29.78 -16.92 -3.23
N ASP A 183 -28.97 -17.53 -2.39
CA ASP A 183 -28.84 -19.00 -2.26
C ASP A 183 -30.20 -19.68 -1.96
N ALA A 184 -30.97 -19.12 -1.04
CA ALA A 184 -32.28 -19.67 -0.68
C ALA A 184 -33.25 -19.67 -1.89
N ARG A 185 -33.26 -18.60 -2.66
CA ARG A 185 -34.11 -18.47 -3.85
C ARG A 185 -33.68 -19.43 -4.96
N VAL A 186 -32.40 -19.49 -5.24
CA VAL A 186 -31.87 -20.39 -6.27
C VAL A 186 -32.14 -21.85 -5.93
N ARG A 187 -31.92 -22.26 -4.70
CA ARG A 187 -32.23 -23.63 -4.23
C ARG A 187 -33.70 -23.99 -4.35
N LEU A 188 -34.58 -23.06 -4.00
CA LEU A 188 -36.03 -23.29 -4.14
C LEU A 188 -36.42 -23.43 -5.61
N ARG A 189 -35.90 -22.58 -6.50
CA ARG A 189 -36.21 -22.58 -7.92
C ARG A 189 -35.72 -23.85 -8.63
N PHE A 190 -34.54 -24.35 -8.26
CA PHE A 190 -33.90 -25.50 -8.92
C PHE A 190 -33.92 -26.76 -8.02
N GLN A 191 -34.90 -26.88 -7.11
CA GLN A 191 -34.99 -28.02 -6.17
C GLN A 191 -35.07 -29.37 -6.92
N ASP A 192 -35.71 -29.40 -8.08
CA ASP A 192 -35.89 -30.60 -8.90
C ASP A 192 -34.82 -30.72 -10.01
N ASP A 193 -33.92 -29.72 -10.14
CA ASP A 193 -32.80 -29.74 -11.09
C ASP A 193 -31.47 -29.86 -10.32
N ARG A 194 -31.04 -31.13 -10.18
CA ARG A 194 -29.80 -31.46 -9.48
C ARG A 194 -28.58 -30.83 -10.15
N GLN A 195 -28.54 -30.79 -11.50
CA GLN A 195 -27.41 -30.27 -12.25
C GLN A 195 -27.25 -28.77 -12.02
N ALA A 196 -28.32 -27.99 -12.15
CA ALA A 196 -28.30 -26.56 -11.88
C ALA A 196 -27.91 -26.25 -10.43
N THR A 197 -28.41 -27.04 -9.47
CA THR A 197 -28.05 -26.89 -8.05
C THR A 197 -26.57 -27.15 -7.78
N GLU A 198 -25.98 -28.20 -8.35
CA GLU A 198 -24.55 -28.51 -8.22
C GLU A 198 -23.68 -27.43 -8.88
N GLN A 199 -24.07 -26.94 -10.06
CA GLN A 199 -23.38 -25.81 -10.71
C GLN A 199 -23.44 -24.54 -9.87
N TRP A 200 -24.60 -24.22 -9.27
CA TRP A 200 -24.73 -23.08 -8.36
C TRP A 200 -23.79 -23.19 -7.15
N VAL A 201 -23.76 -24.34 -6.48
CA VAL A 201 -22.88 -24.58 -5.33
C VAL A 201 -21.42 -24.39 -5.70
N SER A 202 -20.98 -24.94 -6.83
CA SER A 202 -19.63 -24.74 -7.36
C SER A 202 -19.34 -23.25 -7.66
N THR A 203 -20.27 -22.56 -8.30
CA THR A 203 -20.14 -21.15 -8.71
C THR A 203 -19.97 -20.23 -7.52
N ARG A 204 -20.76 -20.40 -6.44
CA ARG A 204 -20.71 -19.55 -5.24
C ARG A 204 -19.59 -19.92 -4.26
N THR A 205 -18.86 -21.00 -4.51
CA THR A 205 -17.75 -21.41 -3.66
C THR A 205 -16.50 -20.59 -3.97
N VAL A 206 -15.87 -20.06 -2.94
CA VAL A 206 -14.60 -19.33 -3.08
C VAL A 206 -13.48 -20.36 -3.26
N LEU A 207 -12.95 -20.47 -4.49
CA LEU A 207 -11.92 -21.43 -4.83
C LEU A 207 -10.58 -21.11 -4.13
N GLY A 208 -9.86 -22.16 -3.72
CA GLY A 208 -8.51 -22.03 -3.16
C GLY A 208 -8.45 -21.49 -1.74
N VAL A 209 -9.55 -21.54 -0.98
CA VAL A 209 -9.49 -21.45 0.47
C VAL A 209 -9.10 -22.85 0.96
N PRO A 210 -7.98 -23.04 1.69
CA PRO A 210 -7.72 -24.33 2.31
C PRO A 210 -8.91 -24.68 3.22
N GLU A 211 -9.50 -25.85 3.06
CA GLU A 211 -10.38 -26.35 4.11
C GLU A 211 -9.57 -26.34 5.41
N LYS A 212 -10.07 -25.65 6.44
CA LYS A 212 -9.58 -25.89 7.79
C LYS A 212 -9.77 -27.37 8.03
N GLY A 213 -8.66 -28.12 8.09
CA GLY A 213 -8.70 -29.52 8.41
C GLY A 213 -9.62 -29.71 9.62
N LYS A 214 -10.63 -30.55 9.48
CA LYS A 214 -11.26 -31.17 10.64
C LYS A 214 -10.11 -31.87 11.33
N ASP A 215 -9.71 -31.38 12.49
CA ASP A 215 -8.85 -32.11 13.39
C ASP A 215 -9.56 -33.45 13.66
N ASP A 216 -9.07 -34.52 13.03
CA ASP A 216 -9.33 -35.90 13.44
C ASP A 216 -8.63 -36.15 14.79
N THR A 217 -9.20 -35.55 15.83
CA THR A 217 -8.93 -35.98 17.21
C THR A 217 -9.81 -37.17 17.52
N ALA A 218 -9.39 -38.34 17.10
CA ALA A 218 -9.75 -39.58 17.79
C ALA A 218 -8.99 -40.79 17.21
N GLN A 219 -7.79 -41.03 17.70
CA GLN A 219 -7.41 -42.44 17.94
C GLN A 219 -6.36 -42.49 19.06
N GLY A 220 -6.83 -42.95 20.20
CA GLY A 220 -6.03 -43.30 21.34
C GLY A 220 -5.05 -44.42 20.98
N GLY A 221 -3.78 -44.17 21.21
CA GLY A 221 -2.72 -45.15 21.23
C GLY A 221 -2.16 -45.22 22.65
N THR A 222 -2.45 -46.32 23.32
CA THR A 222 -1.96 -46.76 24.60
C THR A 222 -0.43 -46.66 24.68
N PRO A 223 0.18 -46.15 25.76
CA PRO A 223 1.62 -46.24 25.93
C PRO A 223 2.02 -47.64 26.41
N ALA A 224 2.82 -48.31 25.61
CA ALA A 224 3.53 -49.51 26.04
C ALA A 224 4.69 -49.14 26.98
N ALA A 225 4.61 -49.65 28.20
CA ALA A 225 5.70 -49.63 29.16
C ALA A 225 6.80 -50.61 28.76
N GLY A 226 8.04 -50.28 29.05
CA GLY A 226 9.11 -51.25 29.14
C GLY A 226 10.46 -50.81 28.60
N GLY A 227 11.46 -50.73 29.49
CA GLY A 227 12.83 -50.86 29.10
C GLY A 227 13.85 -49.91 29.76
N ASP A 228 14.05 -50.16 31.03
CA ASP A 228 15.22 -49.77 31.81
C ASP A 228 16.50 -50.36 31.23
N VAL A 229 17.49 -49.62 30.81
CA VAL A 229 18.91 -50.05 30.76
C VAL A 229 19.83 -48.85 30.94
N ARG A 230 20.45 -48.78 32.09
CA ARG A 230 21.70 -48.08 32.35
C ARG A 230 22.88 -48.89 31.78
N PRO A 231 23.96 -48.31 31.30
CA PRO A 231 25.23 -48.67 31.82
C PRO A 231 26.11 -47.49 32.24
N ALA A 232 26.92 -47.80 33.25
CA ALA A 232 28.02 -47.04 33.76
C ALA A 232 29.29 -47.21 32.86
N ALA A 233 30.06 -46.18 32.76
CA ALA A 233 31.50 -46.05 32.90
C ALA A 233 31.97 -44.67 32.42
#